data_29af97612af830e94bac50d33e0e4246
#
_entry.id   29af97612af830e94bac50d33e0e4246
#
_cell.length_a   1.000
_cell.length_b   1.000
_cell.length_c   1.000
_cell.angle_alpha   90.00
_cell.angle_beta   90.00
_cell.angle_gamma   90.00
#
_symmetry.space_group_name_H-M   'P 1'
#
loop_
_entity.id
_entity.type
_entity.pdbx_description
1 polymer ?
#
loop_
_entity_poly.entity_id
_entity_poly.type
_entity_poly.pdbx_seq_one_letter_code
_entity_poly.pdbx_strand_id
1 'polypeptide(L)'
;MNFDIKRVREQLYIDEGVGHSIYLDHLGYPTFGVGHLITKTDPEYGEPVGTPVSQIRIDAAFDQDLETMISECYHLYGAGVFHHLPGEVQEILINMMFNLGRPRLAKFVNFNQAIYEENWKEAAKEGRDSRWYNQVTNRAERLMSRLEALEAEEDIPETLKEVIKQQKDRSHNQ
;
A
#
# COMPACT_ATOMS: atom_id res chain seq x y z
N MET A 1 0.68 -14.81 -5.14
CA MET A 1 0.53 -13.36 -5.00
C MET A 1 0.30 -12.75 -6.38
N ASN A 2 -0.70 -11.91 -6.51
CA ASN A 2 -1.10 -11.32 -7.80
C ASN A 2 -0.56 -9.90 -8.01
N PHE A 3 0.12 -9.34 -7.01
CA PHE A 3 0.68 -7.97 -7.06
C PHE A 3 2.15 -7.97 -7.48
N ASP A 4 2.56 -6.83 -8.04
CA ASP A 4 3.96 -6.54 -8.38
C ASP A 4 4.67 -5.91 -7.18
N ILE A 5 5.52 -6.69 -6.51
CA ILE A 5 6.28 -6.24 -5.33
C ILE A 5 7.21 -5.06 -5.65
N LYS A 6 7.78 -5.02 -6.84
CA LYS A 6 8.65 -3.92 -7.25
C LYS A 6 7.87 -2.61 -7.32
N ARG A 7 6.68 -2.64 -7.91
CA ARG A 7 5.79 -1.48 -7.98
C ARG A 7 5.34 -1.01 -6.60
N VAL A 8 5.01 -1.93 -5.69
CA VAL A 8 4.68 -1.61 -4.30
C VAL A 8 5.84 -0.89 -3.61
N ARG A 9 7.05 -1.39 -3.76
CA ARG A 9 8.28 -0.79 -3.18
C ARG A 9 8.51 0.63 -3.71
N GLU A 10 8.43 0.81 -5.02
CA GLU A 10 8.62 2.12 -5.67
C GLU A 10 7.61 3.14 -5.18
N GLN A 11 6.35 2.77 -5.08
CA GLN A 11 5.27 3.63 -4.58
C GLN A 11 5.47 4.00 -3.11
N LEU A 12 5.79 3.04 -2.25
CA LEU A 12 6.05 3.29 -0.84
C LEU A 12 7.28 4.16 -0.61
N TYR A 13 8.33 3.98 -1.41
CA TYR A 13 9.53 4.80 -1.36
C TYR A 13 9.23 6.28 -1.63
N ILE A 14 8.34 6.56 -2.58
CA ILE A 14 7.86 7.91 -2.89
C ILE A 14 6.94 8.43 -1.77
N ASP A 15 6.00 7.60 -1.31
CA ASP A 15 4.97 8.01 -0.36
C ASP A 15 5.50 8.29 1.04
N GLU A 16 6.44 7.49 1.50
CA GLU A 16 7.03 7.61 2.85
C GLU A 16 8.24 8.54 2.87
N GLY A 17 8.92 8.71 1.73
CA GLY A 17 10.24 9.35 1.68
C GLY A 17 11.32 8.47 2.30
N VAL A 18 12.57 8.94 2.26
CA VAL A 18 13.72 8.18 2.77
C VAL A 18 14.59 9.06 3.66
N GLY A 19 14.72 8.70 4.93
CA GLY A 19 15.64 9.33 5.86
C GLY A 19 16.95 8.54 5.99
N HIS A 20 18.08 9.14 5.64
CA HIS A 20 19.43 8.54 5.73
C HIS A 20 20.09 8.73 7.09
N SER A 21 19.40 9.34 8.03
CA SER A 21 19.78 9.48 9.43
C SER A 21 18.54 9.37 10.31
N ILE A 22 18.74 9.13 11.59
CA ILE A 22 17.64 9.07 12.55
C ILE A 22 16.99 10.45 12.66
N TYR A 23 15.67 10.48 12.51
CA TYR A 23 14.84 11.67 12.69
C TYR A 23 13.63 11.36 13.57
N LEU A 24 12.96 12.39 14.05
CA LEU A 24 11.68 12.23 14.75
C LEU A 24 10.54 12.34 13.73
N ASP A 25 9.61 11.40 13.76
CA ASP A 25 8.38 11.48 12.98
C ASP A 25 7.45 12.59 13.51
N HIS A 26 6.29 12.79 12.88
CA HIS A 26 5.33 13.82 13.27
C HIS A 26 4.76 13.63 14.69
N LEU A 27 4.89 12.44 15.27
CA LEU A 27 4.50 12.12 16.65
C LEU A 27 5.67 12.20 17.64
N GLY A 28 6.89 12.48 17.15
CA GLY A 28 8.09 12.59 17.96
C GLY A 28 8.81 11.26 18.22
N TYR A 29 8.51 10.22 17.45
CA TYR A 29 9.17 8.91 17.58
C TYR A 29 10.40 8.80 16.69
N PRO A 30 11.53 8.22 17.21
CA PRO A 30 12.73 7.97 16.43
C PRO A 30 12.45 7.03 15.24
N THR A 31 12.87 7.47 14.07
CA THR A 31 12.56 6.85 12.79
C THR A 31 13.76 6.96 11.85
N PHE A 32 13.92 6.04 10.93
CA PHE A 32 14.86 6.15 9.81
C PHE A 32 14.34 5.46 8.55
N GLY A 33 15.04 5.67 7.45
CA GLY A 33 14.76 4.99 6.18
C GLY A 33 13.38 5.30 5.64
N VAL A 34 12.67 4.28 5.21
CA VAL A 34 11.32 4.37 4.62
C VAL A 34 10.28 4.26 5.75
N GLY A 35 10.26 5.26 6.63
CA GLY A 35 9.30 5.32 7.73
C GLY A 35 9.47 4.23 8.78
N HIS A 36 10.67 3.65 8.94
CA HIS A 36 10.92 2.61 9.93
C HIS A 36 10.96 3.18 11.35
N LEU A 37 9.95 2.83 12.16
CA LEU A 37 9.91 3.18 13.59
C LEU A 37 10.93 2.34 14.37
N ILE A 38 11.87 3.00 15.05
CA ILE A 38 12.90 2.33 15.84
C ILE A 38 12.30 1.73 17.10
N THR A 39 12.49 0.43 17.29
CA THR A 39 12.04 -0.32 18.45
C THR A 39 13.21 -0.83 19.29
N LYS A 40 12.92 -1.38 20.48
CA LYS A 40 13.93 -1.92 21.40
C LYS A 40 14.77 -3.07 20.79
N THR A 41 14.27 -3.72 19.76
CA THR A 41 14.97 -4.80 19.06
C THR A 41 15.89 -4.32 17.96
N ASP A 42 15.81 -3.04 17.57
CA ASP A 42 16.66 -2.46 16.55
C ASP A 42 18.04 -2.06 17.10
N PRO A 43 19.12 -2.26 16.33
CA PRO A 43 20.46 -1.80 16.72
C PRO A 43 20.54 -0.30 17.00
N GLU A 44 19.71 0.49 16.35
CA GLU A 44 19.65 1.96 16.43
C GLU A 44 18.92 2.46 17.68
N TYR A 45 18.34 1.57 18.47
CA TYR A 45 17.59 1.97 19.67
C TYR A 45 18.50 2.71 20.67
N GLY A 46 18.06 3.91 21.05
CA GLY A 46 18.80 4.77 21.97
C GLY A 46 19.88 5.65 21.30
N GLU A 47 20.14 5.48 20.01
CA GLU A 47 21.05 6.36 19.28
C GLU A 47 20.41 7.76 19.07
N PRO A 48 21.21 8.84 19.12
CA PRO A 48 20.68 10.18 18.99
C PRO A 48 20.14 10.49 17.60
N VAL A 49 19.19 11.43 17.53
CA VAL A 49 18.73 12.04 16.28
C VAL A 49 19.92 12.59 15.51
N GLY A 50 19.95 12.37 14.19
CA GLY A 50 21.05 12.73 13.33
C GLY A 50 22.10 11.63 13.12
N THR A 51 22.04 10.53 13.86
CA THR A 51 22.91 9.36 13.63
C THR A 51 22.70 8.83 12.21
N PRO A 52 23.75 8.72 11.38
CA PRO A 52 23.65 8.19 10.02
C PRO A 52 23.24 6.71 10.03
N VAL A 53 22.43 6.32 9.04
CA VAL A 53 22.02 4.93 8.80
C VAL A 53 22.42 4.56 7.37
N SER A 54 23.11 3.42 7.22
CA SER A 54 23.56 2.97 5.91
C SER A 54 22.41 2.59 4.98
N GLN A 55 22.60 2.69 3.67
CA GLN A 55 21.61 2.28 2.69
C GLN A 55 21.26 0.79 2.81
N ILE A 56 22.26 -0.06 3.10
CA ILE A 56 22.06 -1.51 3.33
C ILE A 56 21.11 -1.73 4.51
N ARG A 57 21.28 -0.99 5.59
CA ARG A 57 20.43 -1.08 6.78
C ARG A 57 19.01 -0.57 6.49
N ILE A 58 18.88 0.54 5.75
CA ILE A 58 17.60 1.11 5.32
C ILE A 58 16.84 0.08 4.47
N ASP A 59 17.48 -0.52 3.50
CA ASP A 59 16.87 -1.53 2.62
C ASP A 59 16.42 -2.77 3.41
N ALA A 60 17.25 -3.24 4.35
CA ALA A 60 16.90 -4.40 5.19
C ALA A 60 15.69 -4.11 6.09
N ALA A 61 15.63 -2.93 6.70
CA ALA A 61 14.49 -2.52 7.52
C ALA A 61 13.22 -2.38 6.68
N PHE A 62 13.33 -1.79 5.49
CA PHE A 62 12.19 -1.64 4.58
C PHE A 62 11.66 -3.00 4.11
N ASP A 63 12.53 -3.93 3.74
CA ASP A 63 12.13 -5.28 3.35
C ASP A 63 11.36 -6.00 4.47
N GLN A 64 11.86 -5.90 5.69
CA GLN A 64 11.21 -6.49 6.86
C GLN A 64 9.85 -5.84 7.15
N ASP A 65 9.75 -4.52 7.12
CA ASP A 65 8.51 -3.79 7.35
C ASP A 65 7.47 -4.11 6.28
N LEU A 66 7.89 -4.20 5.02
CA LEU A 66 7.00 -4.54 3.91
C LEU A 66 6.46 -5.97 4.04
N GLU A 67 7.32 -6.93 4.37
CA GLU A 67 6.91 -8.32 4.63
C GLU A 67 5.90 -8.40 5.78
N THR A 68 6.13 -7.64 6.85
CA THR A 68 5.21 -7.52 7.98
C THR A 68 3.87 -6.94 7.55
N MET A 69 3.85 -5.87 6.75
CA MET A 69 2.61 -5.24 6.30
C MET A 69 1.82 -6.13 5.34
N ILE A 70 2.49 -6.90 4.49
CA ILE A 70 1.83 -7.91 3.66
C ILE A 70 1.18 -8.97 4.55
N SER A 71 1.87 -9.47 5.55
CA SER A 71 1.34 -10.42 6.54
C SER A 71 0.12 -9.84 7.27
N GLU A 72 0.18 -8.57 7.67
CA GLU A 72 -0.95 -7.87 8.32
C GLU A 72 -2.18 -7.78 7.41
N CYS A 73 -2.00 -7.63 6.09
CA CYS A 73 -3.11 -7.68 5.13
C CYS A 73 -3.77 -9.07 5.12
N TYR A 74 -3.00 -10.14 5.13
CA TYR A 74 -3.52 -11.50 5.24
C TYR A 74 -4.28 -11.71 6.55
N HIS A 75 -3.82 -11.15 7.65
CA HIS A 75 -4.50 -11.22 8.95
C HIS A 75 -5.82 -10.44 8.95
N LEU A 76 -5.83 -9.23 8.39
CA LEU A 76 -7.03 -8.39 8.41
C LEU A 76 -8.15 -8.94 7.52
N TYR A 77 -7.83 -9.30 6.28
CA TYR A 77 -8.82 -9.72 5.28
C TYR A 77 -9.07 -11.23 5.24
N GLY A 78 -8.20 -12.01 5.86
CA GLY A 78 -8.17 -13.46 5.76
C GLY A 78 -7.35 -13.94 4.56
N ALA A 79 -6.58 -15.02 4.76
CA ALA A 79 -5.64 -15.52 3.75
C ALA A 79 -6.34 -15.88 2.44
N GLY A 80 -7.49 -16.54 2.50
CA GLY A 80 -8.25 -16.93 1.32
C GLY A 80 -8.79 -15.74 0.54
N VAL A 81 -9.30 -14.73 1.22
CA VAL A 81 -9.84 -13.51 0.59
C VAL A 81 -8.71 -12.68 -0.02
N PHE A 82 -7.72 -12.30 0.77
CA PHE A 82 -6.64 -11.45 0.29
C PHE A 82 -5.87 -12.05 -0.88
N HIS A 83 -5.59 -13.36 -0.83
CA HIS A 83 -4.88 -14.06 -1.89
C HIS A 83 -5.59 -14.00 -3.25
N HIS A 84 -6.92 -13.98 -3.26
CA HIS A 84 -7.74 -13.98 -4.47
C HIS A 84 -8.15 -12.58 -4.96
N LEU A 85 -7.85 -11.53 -4.20
CA LEU A 85 -8.10 -10.16 -4.66
C LEU A 85 -7.27 -9.85 -5.91
N PRO A 86 -7.76 -8.98 -6.81
CA PRO A 86 -6.96 -8.48 -7.92
C PRO A 86 -5.65 -7.88 -7.43
N GLY A 87 -4.58 -8.05 -8.20
CA GLY A 87 -3.24 -7.56 -7.84
C GLY A 87 -3.22 -6.05 -7.54
N GLU A 88 -3.97 -5.27 -8.30
CA GLU A 88 -4.13 -3.83 -8.08
C GLU A 88 -4.74 -3.52 -6.70
N VAL A 89 -5.75 -4.27 -6.28
CA VAL A 89 -6.37 -4.13 -4.96
C VAL A 89 -5.40 -4.53 -3.85
N GLN A 90 -4.66 -5.62 -4.03
CA GLN A 90 -3.63 -6.04 -3.09
C GLN A 90 -2.58 -4.94 -2.89
N GLU A 91 -2.08 -4.32 -3.96
CA GLU A 91 -1.11 -3.22 -3.89
C GLU A 91 -1.66 -2.01 -3.13
N ILE A 92 -2.91 -1.63 -3.38
CA ILE A 92 -3.59 -0.53 -2.70
C ILE A 92 -3.71 -0.81 -1.19
N LEU A 93 -4.14 -2.00 -0.82
CA LEU A 93 -4.31 -2.40 0.58
C LEU A 93 -2.97 -2.48 1.32
N ILE A 94 -1.91 -2.96 0.68
CA ILE A 94 -0.56 -2.98 1.24
C ILE A 94 -0.07 -1.54 1.50
N ASN A 95 -0.28 -0.63 0.56
CA ASN A 95 0.07 0.78 0.71
C ASN A 95 -0.68 1.43 1.88
N MET A 96 -1.99 1.21 1.97
CA MET A 96 -2.81 1.67 3.09
C MET A 96 -2.37 1.07 4.43
N MET A 97 -2.08 -0.23 4.46
CA MET A 97 -1.61 -0.93 5.65
C MET A 97 -0.27 -0.36 6.14
N PHE A 98 0.65 -0.08 5.24
CA PHE A 98 1.94 0.52 5.57
C PHE A 98 1.78 1.92 6.21
N ASN A 99 0.83 2.70 5.73
CA ASN A 99 0.53 4.04 6.24
C ASN A 99 -0.26 4.03 7.56
N LEU A 100 -1.25 3.15 7.67
CA LEU A 100 -2.23 3.16 8.76
C LEU A 100 -1.91 2.18 9.89
N GLY A 101 -1.36 1.03 9.56
CA GLY A 101 -1.31 -0.13 10.44
C GLY A 101 -2.65 -0.86 10.55
N ARG A 102 -2.61 -2.12 10.98
CA ARG A 102 -3.80 -2.96 11.07
C ARG A 102 -4.90 -2.42 11.99
N PRO A 103 -4.62 -1.92 13.21
CA PRO A 103 -5.67 -1.42 14.10
C PRO A 103 -6.49 -0.28 13.49
N ARG A 104 -5.84 0.63 12.77
CA ARG A 104 -6.52 1.77 12.12
C ARG A 104 -7.26 1.33 10.86
N LEU A 105 -6.63 0.52 10.00
CA LEU A 105 -7.28 0.03 8.78
C LEU A 105 -8.48 -0.87 9.09
N ALA A 106 -8.42 -1.65 10.18
CA ALA A 106 -9.55 -2.45 10.64
C ALA A 106 -10.80 -1.63 11.00
N LYS A 107 -10.62 -0.36 11.36
CA LYS A 107 -11.72 0.57 11.67
C LYS A 107 -12.43 1.14 10.44
N PHE A 108 -11.92 0.92 9.25
CA PHE A 108 -12.54 1.29 7.98
C PHE A 108 -13.65 0.30 7.62
N VAL A 109 -14.68 0.21 8.47
CA VAL A 109 -15.68 -0.87 8.41
C VAL A 109 -16.39 -0.93 7.07
N ASN A 110 -16.91 0.18 6.57
CA ASN A 110 -17.65 0.22 5.31
C ASN A 110 -16.75 0.02 4.09
N PHE A 111 -15.54 0.59 4.13
CA PHE A 111 -14.50 0.35 3.12
C PHE A 111 -14.14 -1.13 3.04
N ASN A 112 -13.84 -1.76 4.16
CA ASN A 112 -13.47 -3.17 4.22
C ASN A 112 -14.63 -4.08 3.78
N GLN A 113 -15.87 -3.74 4.13
CA GLN A 113 -17.05 -4.49 3.66
C GLN A 113 -17.15 -4.41 2.12
N ALA A 114 -16.96 -3.24 1.53
CA ALA A 114 -16.96 -3.09 0.08
C ALA A 114 -15.81 -3.88 -0.60
N ILE A 115 -14.64 -3.97 0.04
CA ILE A 115 -13.53 -4.83 -0.43
C ILE A 115 -13.96 -6.31 -0.45
N TYR A 116 -14.60 -6.81 0.61
CA TYR A 116 -15.11 -8.19 0.66
C TYR A 116 -16.16 -8.47 -0.42
N GLU A 117 -16.98 -7.48 -0.74
CA GLU A 117 -18.03 -7.58 -1.76
C GLU A 117 -17.50 -7.34 -3.18
N GLU A 118 -16.22 -7.03 -3.32
CA GLU A 118 -15.58 -6.65 -4.59
C GLU A 118 -16.28 -5.46 -5.27
N ASN A 119 -16.88 -4.59 -4.46
CA ASN A 119 -17.48 -3.34 -4.90
C ASN A 119 -16.47 -2.19 -4.84
N TRP A 120 -15.65 -2.07 -5.87
CA TRP A 120 -14.50 -1.16 -5.90
C TRP A 120 -14.90 0.32 -5.89
N LYS A 121 -15.98 0.65 -6.56
CA LYS A 121 -16.55 2.00 -6.60
C LYS A 121 -17.02 2.45 -5.21
N GLU A 122 -17.73 1.59 -4.50
CA GLU A 122 -18.16 1.86 -3.14
C GLU A 122 -16.98 1.93 -2.16
N ALA A 123 -16.00 1.04 -2.30
CA ALA A 123 -14.77 1.09 -1.52
C ALA A 123 -14.03 2.42 -1.72
N ALA A 124 -13.88 2.88 -2.96
CA ALA A 124 -13.25 4.16 -3.27
C ALA A 124 -14.01 5.34 -2.64
N LYS A 125 -15.33 5.33 -2.71
CA LYS A 125 -16.18 6.35 -2.07
C LYS A 125 -15.99 6.38 -0.56
N GLU A 126 -16.00 5.24 0.11
CA GLU A 126 -15.79 5.13 1.56
C GLU A 126 -14.38 5.55 1.97
N GLY A 127 -13.37 5.21 1.17
CA GLY A 127 -12.00 5.66 1.40
C GLY A 127 -11.85 7.18 1.30
N ARG A 128 -12.52 7.82 0.33
CA ARG A 128 -12.55 9.28 0.18
C ARG A 128 -13.30 9.99 1.30
N ASP A 129 -14.27 9.34 1.92
CA ASP A 129 -15.05 9.86 3.04
C ASP A 129 -14.40 9.61 4.40
N SER A 130 -13.14 9.28 4.44
CA SER A 130 -12.39 8.99 5.64
C SER A 130 -11.54 10.15 6.14
N ARG A 131 -11.19 10.14 7.42
CA ARG A 131 -10.19 11.04 8.00
C ARG A 131 -8.82 10.90 7.35
N TRP A 132 -8.45 9.69 7.01
CA TRP A 132 -7.22 9.38 6.30
C TRP A 132 -7.10 10.14 4.98
N TYR A 133 -8.18 10.24 4.21
CA TYR A 133 -8.21 11.02 2.98
C TYR A 133 -7.85 12.50 3.22
N ASN A 134 -8.34 13.08 4.30
CA ASN A 134 -8.03 14.48 4.64
C ASN A 134 -6.61 14.67 5.17
N GLN A 135 -6.01 13.63 5.77
CA GLN A 135 -4.64 13.67 6.29
C GLN A 135 -3.58 13.50 5.22
N VAL A 136 -3.82 12.64 4.23
CA VAL A 136 -2.88 12.29 3.16
C VAL A 136 -3.57 12.35 1.79
N THR A 137 -4.20 13.46 1.48
CA THR A 137 -5.14 13.63 0.35
C THR A 137 -4.56 13.18 -0.99
N ASN A 138 -3.35 13.58 -1.35
CA ASN A 138 -2.75 13.21 -2.64
C ASN A 138 -2.50 11.71 -2.75
N ARG A 139 -1.97 11.10 -1.69
CA ARG A 139 -1.75 9.66 -1.61
C ARG A 139 -3.07 8.89 -1.67
N ALA A 140 -4.02 9.29 -0.84
CA ALA A 140 -5.32 8.64 -0.75
C ALA A 140 -6.11 8.76 -2.07
N GLU A 141 -6.13 9.93 -2.71
CA GLU A 141 -6.80 10.11 -3.99
C GLU A 141 -6.17 9.26 -5.09
N ARG A 142 -4.86 9.17 -5.14
CA ARG A 142 -4.18 8.30 -6.11
C ARG A 142 -4.57 6.84 -5.93
N LEU A 143 -4.63 6.35 -4.69
CA LEU A 143 -5.02 4.97 -4.39
C LEU A 143 -6.51 4.73 -4.67
N MET A 144 -7.38 5.65 -4.28
CA MET A 144 -8.83 5.51 -4.50
C MET A 144 -9.21 5.62 -5.97
N SER A 145 -8.52 6.47 -6.74
CA SER A 145 -8.70 6.56 -8.20
C SER A 145 -8.31 5.25 -8.91
N ARG A 146 -7.25 4.59 -8.47
CA ARG A 146 -6.85 3.27 -9.00
C ARG A 146 -7.90 2.19 -8.69
N LEU A 147 -8.48 2.25 -7.50
CA LEU A 147 -9.53 1.33 -7.07
C LEU A 147 -10.81 1.51 -7.89
N GLU A 148 -11.25 2.75 -8.06
CA GLU A 148 -12.43 3.10 -8.84
C GLU A 148 -12.28 2.73 -10.33
N ALA A 149 -11.09 2.85 -10.90
CA ALA A 149 -10.80 2.51 -12.29
C ALA A 149 -11.02 1.03 -12.62
N LEU A 150 -10.93 0.12 -11.62
CA LEU A 150 -11.19 -1.30 -11.83
C LEU A 150 -12.64 -1.60 -12.21
N GLU A 151 -13.59 -0.85 -11.67
CA GLU A 151 -15.01 -1.05 -11.97
C GLU A 151 -15.36 -0.60 -13.40
N ALA A 152 -14.67 0.43 -13.90
CA ALA A 152 -14.80 0.87 -15.28
C ALA A 152 -14.28 -0.17 -16.29
N GLU A 153 -13.35 -1.03 -15.90
CA GLU A 153 -12.88 -2.15 -16.72
C GLU A 153 -13.85 -3.34 -16.73
N GLU A 154 -14.59 -3.55 -15.64
CA GLU A 154 -15.61 -4.60 -15.55
C GLU A 154 -16.87 -4.28 -16.36
N ASP A 155 -17.22 -3.00 -16.50
CA ASP A 155 -18.35 -2.52 -17.30
C ASP A 155 -18.12 -2.60 -18.83
N ILE A 156 -16.90 -2.94 -19.27
CA ILE A 156 -16.59 -3.13 -20.68
C ILE A 156 -17.17 -4.47 -21.17
N PRO A 157 -18.02 -4.47 -22.21
CA PRO A 157 -18.53 -5.72 -22.78
C PRO A 157 -17.42 -6.70 -23.14
N GLU A 158 -17.64 -7.99 -22.89
CA GLU A 158 -16.64 -9.06 -23.07
C GLU A 158 -16.04 -9.06 -24.48
N THR A 159 -16.85 -8.76 -25.49
CA THR A 159 -16.43 -8.59 -26.89
C THR A 159 -15.39 -7.48 -27.07
N LEU A 160 -15.48 -6.41 -26.30
CA LEU A 160 -14.51 -5.29 -26.36
C LEU A 160 -13.24 -5.61 -25.58
N LYS A 161 -13.34 -6.39 -24.49
CA LYS A 161 -12.17 -6.88 -23.74
C LYS A 161 -11.27 -7.75 -24.60
N GLU A 162 -11.86 -8.62 -25.45
CA GLU A 162 -11.11 -9.45 -26.38
C GLU A 162 -10.37 -8.60 -27.44
N VAL A 163 -11.01 -7.56 -27.97
CA VAL A 163 -10.38 -6.65 -28.96
C VAL A 163 -9.20 -5.89 -28.33
N ILE A 164 -9.38 -5.38 -27.10
CA ILE A 164 -8.33 -4.66 -26.36
C ILE A 164 -7.13 -5.59 -26.09
N LYS A 165 -7.40 -6.84 -25.70
CA LYS A 165 -6.37 -7.86 -25.46
C LYS A 165 -5.56 -8.15 -26.73
N GLN A 166 -6.23 -8.34 -27.87
CA GLN A 166 -5.58 -8.58 -29.15
C GLN A 166 -4.72 -7.39 -29.62
N GLN A 167 -5.11 -6.16 -29.33
CA GLN A 167 -4.33 -4.97 -29.63
C GLN A 167 -3.08 -4.86 -28.74
N LYS A 168 -3.19 -5.17 -27.45
CA LYS A 168 -2.04 -5.18 -26.53
C LYS A 168 -1.01 -6.24 -26.94
N ASP A 169 -1.46 -7.44 -27.32
CA ASP A 169 -0.58 -8.53 -27.77
C ASP A 169 0.15 -8.20 -29.07
N ARG A 170 -0.47 -7.44 -29.98
CA ARG A 170 0.17 -6.96 -31.22
C ARG A 170 1.21 -5.88 -30.99
N SER A 171 1.04 -5.04 -30.00
CA SER A 171 2.00 -3.96 -29.69
C SER A 171 3.24 -4.43 -28.91
N HIS A 172 3.21 -5.64 -28.33
CA HIS A 172 4.36 -6.25 -27.66
C HIS A 172 5.24 -7.10 -28.58
N ASN A 173 4.80 -7.35 -29.83
CA ASN A 173 5.52 -8.14 -30.84
C ASN A 173 6.17 -7.28 -31.96
N GLN A 174 6.29 -5.98 -31.74
CA GLN A 174 7.07 -5.06 -32.57
C GLN A 174 8.21 -4.45 -31.72
#